data_37d427e76150078599903dfca571cf54
#
_entry.id   37d427e76150078599903dfca571cf54
#
_cell.length_a   1.000
_cell.length_b   1.000
_cell.length_c   1.000
_cell.angle_alpha   90.00
_cell.angle_beta   90.00
_cell.angle_gamma   90.00
#
_symmetry.space_group_name_H-M   'P 1'
#
loop_
_entity.id
_entity.type
_entity.pdbx_description
1 polymer ?
#
loop_
_entity_poly.entity_id
_entity_poly.type
_entity_poly.pdbx_seq_one_letter_code
_entity_poly.pdbx_strand_id
1 'polypeptide(L)'
;MWIANDWQDYELLDCGGGEKLERWDKQFLVRPDPQAIWETPHKNPAWKRANARYHRSNTGGGHWEKKTLPESWKMHYKDLTFQVKPMNFKHTGLFPEQAVNWDFAMEKIRNADRPIRVLNLFGYTGAATVACAKAGASVCHVDAAKGMVAWAKENARLSGLEDAPIRWIVDDCAKFVE
;
A
#
# COMPACT_ATOMS: atom_id res chain seq x y z
N MET A 1 21.03 -0.55 5.87
CA MET A 1 19.92 -0.10 4.98
C MET A 1 18.77 -1.06 5.18
N TRP A 2 17.55 -0.54 5.36
CA TRP A 2 16.36 -1.35 5.54
C TRP A 2 15.71 -1.52 4.16
N ILE A 3 15.48 -2.76 3.73
CA ILE A 3 14.98 -3.07 2.39
C ILE A 3 13.72 -3.92 2.54
N ALA A 4 12.64 -3.56 1.82
CA ALA A 4 11.38 -4.29 1.79
C ALA A 4 11.47 -5.50 0.84
N ASN A 5 12.29 -6.50 1.21
CA ASN A 5 12.59 -7.69 0.38
C ASN A 5 11.86 -8.97 0.81
N ASP A 6 10.99 -8.90 1.84
CA ASP A 6 10.22 -10.05 2.31
C ASP A 6 8.90 -10.28 1.53
N TRP A 7 8.63 -9.43 0.53
CA TRP A 7 7.46 -9.57 -0.32
C TRP A 7 7.54 -10.81 -1.20
N GLN A 8 6.45 -11.59 -1.24
CA GLN A 8 6.24 -12.64 -2.24
C GLN A 8 5.29 -12.17 -3.35
N ASP A 9 4.28 -11.38 -3.01
CA ASP A 9 3.27 -10.89 -3.95
C ASP A 9 3.69 -9.60 -4.68
N TYR A 10 4.74 -8.93 -4.24
CA TYR A 10 5.24 -7.71 -4.88
C TYR A 10 6.69 -7.83 -5.30
N GLU A 11 7.01 -7.29 -6.48
CA GLU A 11 8.38 -7.19 -6.98
C GLU A 11 8.52 -6.00 -7.93
N LEU A 12 9.57 -5.19 -7.74
CA LEU A 12 10.02 -4.22 -8.72
C LEU A 12 10.89 -4.96 -9.74
N LEU A 13 10.36 -5.18 -10.94
CA LEU A 13 11.01 -5.99 -11.98
C LEU A 13 12.04 -5.21 -12.80
N ASP A 14 11.75 -3.93 -13.05
CA ASP A 14 12.61 -3.04 -13.85
C ASP A 14 12.18 -1.58 -13.64
N CYS A 15 13.08 -0.64 -13.86
CA CYS A 15 12.76 0.79 -13.82
C CYS A 15 13.74 1.61 -14.66
N GLY A 16 13.26 2.72 -15.20
CA GLY A 16 14.02 3.67 -16.01
C GLY A 16 13.13 4.42 -16.98
N GLY A 17 13.67 5.46 -17.62
CA GLY A 17 12.89 6.29 -18.52
C GLY A 17 11.68 6.97 -17.88
N GLY A 18 11.73 7.23 -16.56
CA GLY A 18 10.64 7.83 -15.81
C GLY A 18 9.50 6.88 -15.43
N GLU A 19 9.69 5.58 -15.62
CA GLU A 19 8.69 4.54 -15.34
C GLU A 19 9.26 3.38 -14.52
N LYS A 20 8.38 2.61 -13.89
CA LYS A 20 8.68 1.36 -13.23
C LYS A 20 7.71 0.27 -13.66
N LEU A 21 8.25 -0.94 -13.85
CA LEU A 21 7.54 -2.17 -14.10
C LEU A 21 7.49 -2.96 -12.81
N GLU A 22 6.29 -3.28 -12.36
CA GLU A 22 6.05 -3.95 -11.09
C GLU A 22 5.19 -5.20 -11.28
N ARG A 23 5.46 -6.23 -10.49
CA ARG A 23 4.56 -7.36 -10.30
C ARG A 23 3.78 -7.17 -8.99
N TRP A 24 2.47 -7.28 -9.09
CA TRP A 24 1.49 -7.17 -8.01
C TRP A 24 0.65 -8.45 -7.98
N ASP A 25 1.09 -9.47 -7.25
CA ASP A 25 0.64 -10.85 -7.32
C ASP A 25 0.79 -11.36 -8.76
N LYS A 26 -0.30 -11.60 -9.48
CA LYS A 26 -0.31 -12.05 -10.89
C LYS A 26 -0.37 -10.91 -11.90
N GLN A 27 -0.49 -9.67 -11.44
CA GLN A 27 -0.67 -8.50 -12.30
C GLN A 27 0.65 -7.77 -12.53
N PHE A 28 0.92 -7.40 -13.77
CA PHE A 28 2.04 -6.55 -14.14
C PHE A 28 1.56 -5.14 -14.40
N LEU A 29 2.12 -4.18 -13.69
CA LEU A 29 1.76 -2.77 -13.80
C LEU A 29 2.94 -1.94 -14.25
N VAL A 30 2.69 -0.98 -15.14
CA VAL A 30 3.64 0.08 -15.46
C VAL A 30 3.11 1.40 -14.90
N ARG A 31 3.93 2.04 -14.06
CA ARG A 31 3.56 3.29 -13.41
C ARG A 31 4.67 4.33 -13.54
N PRO A 32 4.34 5.63 -13.61
CA PRO A 32 5.34 6.69 -13.61
C PRO A 32 6.18 6.70 -12.34
N ASP A 33 7.48 6.78 -12.51
CA ASP A 33 8.45 7.01 -11.45
C ASP A 33 9.46 8.07 -11.91
N PRO A 34 9.24 9.35 -11.59
CA PRO A 34 10.10 10.44 -12.04
C PRO A 34 11.54 10.37 -11.50
N GLN A 35 11.78 9.56 -10.47
CA GLN A 35 13.12 9.36 -9.90
C GLN A 35 13.97 8.40 -10.74
N ALA A 36 13.34 7.54 -11.54
CA ALA A 36 14.01 6.61 -12.45
C ALA A 36 14.47 7.32 -13.74
N ILE A 37 15.43 8.26 -13.62
CA ILE A 37 15.88 9.14 -14.69
C ILE A 37 16.82 8.49 -15.70
N TRP A 38 17.40 7.33 -15.37
CA TRP A 38 18.27 6.58 -16.28
C TRP A 38 17.46 5.91 -17.38
N GLU A 39 18.09 5.75 -18.52
CA GLU A 39 17.50 4.97 -19.61
C GLU A 39 17.53 3.48 -19.30
N THR A 40 16.48 2.77 -19.69
CA THR A 40 16.44 1.31 -19.64
C THR A 40 16.10 0.77 -21.04
N PRO A 41 16.78 -0.28 -21.48
CA PRO A 41 16.45 -0.92 -22.77
C PRO A 41 15.12 -1.69 -22.75
N HIS A 42 14.36 -1.67 -21.66
CA HIS A 42 13.10 -2.39 -21.48
C HIS A 42 13.18 -3.86 -21.92
N LYS A 43 14.28 -4.53 -21.58
CA LYS A 43 14.55 -5.93 -21.98
C LYS A 43 13.61 -6.93 -21.34
N ASN A 44 13.07 -6.61 -20.15
CA ASN A 44 12.11 -7.51 -19.49
C ASN A 44 10.84 -7.63 -20.36
N PRO A 45 10.47 -8.86 -20.79
CA PRO A 45 9.30 -9.05 -21.65
C PRO A 45 7.98 -8.65 -20.98
N ALA A 46 7.94 -8.51 -19.67
CA ALA A 46 6.76 -8.06 -18.94
C ALA A 46 6.39 -6.59 -19.23
N TRP A 47 7.31 -5.74 -19.72
CA TRP A 47 6.97 -4.42 -20.22
C TRP A 47 5.89 -4.45 -21.32
N LYS A 48 5.98 -5.42 -22.24
CA LYS A 48 5.03 -5.60 -23.34
C LYS A 48 3.73 -6.30 -22.91
N ARG A 49 3.77 -7.07 -21.81
CA ARG A 49 2.68 -7.88 -21.31
C ARG A 49 1.99 -7.27 -20.08
N ALA A 50 2.29 -6.02 -19.76
CA ALA A 50 1.67 -5.33 -18.63
C ALA A 50 0.14 -5.37 -18.72
N ASN A 51 -0.51 -5.70 -17.62
CA ASN A 51 -1.97 -5.78 -17.49
C ASN A 51 -2.59 -4.38 -17.49
N ALA A 52 -1.84 -3.38 -17.00
CA ALA A 52 -2.21 -1.98 -17.09
C ALA A 52 -1.00 -1.06 -17.07
N ARG A 53 -1.18 0.13 -17.65
CA ARG A 53 -0.23 1.25 -17.61
C ARG A 53 -0.96 2.51 -17.17
N TYR A 54 -0.35 3.28 -16.29
CA TYR A 54 -0.85 4.59 -15.93
C TYR A 54 -0.17 5.68 -16.76
N HIS A 55 -0.97 6.45 -17.46
CA HIS A 55 -0.52 7.59 -18.25
C HIS A 55 -0.75 8.88 -17.49
N ARG A 56 0.31 9.68 -17.31
CA ARG A 56 0.19 11.04 -16.76
C ARG A 56 -0.41 11.99 -17.78
N SER A 57 -1.28 12.87 -17.30
CA SER A 57 -1.72 14.04 -18.07
C SER A 57 -0.76 15.21 -17.85
N ASN A 58 -0.57 16.03 -18.89
CA ASN A 58 0.22 17.26 -18.80
C ASN A 58 -0.47 18.35 -17.94
N THR A 59 -1.77 18.20 -17.69
CA THR A 59 -2.57 19.14 -16.90
C THR A 59 -2.80 18.68 -15.45
N GLY A 60 -2.09 17.62 -15.03
CA GLY A 60 -2.27 16.97 -13.72
C GLY A 60 -3.19 15.75 -13.76
N GLY A 61 -2.99 14.80 -12.85
CA GLY A 61 -3.70 13.54 -12.85
C GLY A 61 -3.25 12.59 -13.95
N GLY A 62 -4.17 11.84 -14.53
CA GLY A 62 -3.92 10.86 -15.59
C GLY A 62 -4.99 9.78 -15.63
N HIS A 63 -4.71 8.69 -16.34
CA HIS A 63 -5.64 7.57 -16.46
C HIS A 63 -4.90 6.22 -16.56
N TRP A 64 -5.59 5.16 -16.22
CA TRP A 64 -5.15 3.79 -16.42
C TRP A 64 -5.59 3.27 -17.78
N GLU A 65 -4.64 2.91 -18.62
CA GLU A 65 -4.87 2.02 -19.75
C GLU A 65 -4.89 0.59 -19.23
N LYS A 66 -6.07 -0.02 -19.14
CA LYS A 66 -6.29 -1.38 -18.63
C LYS A 66 -6.48 -2.33 -19.80
N LYS A 67 -5.69 -3.41 -19.85
CA LYS A 67 -5.84 -4.49 -20.84
C LYS A 67 -6.61 -5.67 -20.24
N THR A 68 -6.10 -6.22 -19.14
CA THR A 68 -6.63 -7.44 -18.49
C THR A 68 -6.66 -7.31 -16.97
N LEU A 69 -6.59 -6.09 -16.45
CA LEU A 69 -6.51 -5.85 -15.01
C LEU A 69 -7.89 -6.06 -14.35
N PRO A 70 -8.00 -6.84 -13.27
CA PRO A 70 -9.23 -6.94 -12.50
C PRO A 70 -9.57 -5.60 -11.82
N GLU A 71 -10.82 -5.44 -11.41
CA GLU A 71 -11.25 -4.24 -10.67
C GLU A 71 -10.55 -4.11 -9.33
N SER A 72 -10.33 -5.24 -8.64
CA SER A 72 -9.55 -5.34 -7.41
C SER A 72 -8.98 -6.73 -7.24
N TRP A 73 -7.91 -6.86 -6.46
CA TRP A 73 -7.33 -8.15 -6.07
C TRP A 73 -6.69 -8.05 -4.69
N LYS A 74 -6.27 -9.19 -4.15
CA LYS A 74 -5.63 -9.26 -2.83
C LYS A 74 -4.12 -9.33 -2.97
N MET A 75 -3.43 -8.71 -2.04
CA MET A 75 -1.98 -8.78 -1.83
C MET A 75 -1.70 -9.29 -0.44
N HIS A 76 -0.76 -10.19 -0.31
CA HIS A 76 -0.37 -10.77 0.97
C HIS A 76 1.04 -10.31 1.34
N TYR A 77 1.20 -9.91 2.58
CA TYR A 77 2.50 -9.67 3.19
C TYR A 77 2.56 -10.39 4.51
N LYS A 78 3.34 -11.49 4.58
CA LYS A 78 3.34 -12.39 5.75
C LYS A 78 1.89 -12.84 6.07
N ASP A 79 1.41 -12.55 7.26
CA ASP A 79 0.04 -12.87 7.72
C ASP A 79 -0.96 -11.71 7.54
N LEU A 80 -0.60 -10.69 6.80
CA LEU A 80 -1.46 -9.57 6.45
C LEU A 80 -2.04 -9.72 5.05
N THR A 81 -3.29 -9.30 4.86
CA THR A 81 -3.98 -9.31 3.56
C THR A 81 -4.56 -7.93 3.26
N PHE A 82 -4.24 -7.42 2.09
CA PHE A 82 -4.69 -6.11 1.63
C PHE A 82 -5.44 -6.22 0.30
N GLN A 83 -6.58 -5.56 0.20
CA GLN A 83 -7.21 -5.33 -1.10
C GLN A 83 -6.49 -4.17 -1.79
N VAL A 84 -6.21 -4.34 -3.07
CA VAL A 84 -5.66 -3.29 -3.95
C VAL A 84 -6.52 -3.15 -5.19
N LYS A 85 -6.57 -1.94 -5.74
CA LYS A 85 -7.28 -1.62 -6.97
C LYS A 85 -6.70 -0.36 -7.61
N PRO A 86 -6.78 -0.20 -8.94
CA PRO A 86 -6.40 1.04 -9.59
C PRO A 86 -7.28 2.18 -9.08
N MET A 87 -6.68 3.28 -8.67
CA MET A 87 -7.38 4.49 -8.26
C MET A 87 -7.40 5.50 -9.43
N ASN A 88 -8.06 6.64 -9.25
CA ASN A 88 -8.05 7.73 -10.22
C ASN A 88 -6.65 8.35 -10.41
N PHE A 89 -5.68 7.96 -9.58
CA PHE A 89 -4.27 8.31 -9.66
C PHE A 89 -3.42 7.06 -9.92
N LYS A 90 -2.10 7.23 -10.05
CA LYS A 90 -1.15 6.11 -10.24
C LYS A 90 -1.13 5.10 -9.07
N HIS A 91 -1.77 5.41 -7.96
CA HIS A 91 -1.76 4.58 -6.75
C HIS A 91 -2.77 3.43 -6.86
N THR A 92 -2.49 2.37 -6.10
CA THR A 92 -3.26 1.12 -6.07
C THR A 92 -3.83 0.81 -4.70
N GLY A 93 -3.64 1.70 -3.73
CA GLY A 93 -4.10 1.52 -2.35
C GLY A 93 -3.05 0.92 -1.41
N LEU A 94 -1.84 0.64 -1.88
CA LEU A 94 -0.76 0.10 -1.06
C LEU A 94 0.59 0.69 -1.46
N PHE A 95 1.48 0.85 -0.50
CA PHE A 95 2.88 1.26 -0.67
C PHE A 95 3.79 0.12 -0.20
N PRO A 96 4.24 -0.77 -1.08
CA PRO A 96 5.00 -1.95 -0.70
C PRO A 96 6.31 -1.64 0.04
N GLU A 97 6.93 -0.51 -0.27
CA GLU A 97 8.14 -0.03 0.39
C GLU A 97 7.96 0.25 1.89
N GLN A 98 6.72 0.46 2.33
CA GLN A 98 6.39 0.69 3.74
C GLN A 98 6.44 -0.59 4.59
N ALA A 99 6.59 -1.75 4.00
CA ALA A 99 6.64 -3.03 4.71
C ALA A 99 7.74 -3.07 5.78
N VAL A 100 8.88 -2.42 5.53
CA VAL A 100 9.96 -2.30 6.54
C VAL A 100 9.51 -1.54 7.80
N ASN A 101 8.66 -0.53 7.63
CA ASN A 101 8.10 0.23 8.75
C ASN A 101 7.04 -0.59 9.49
N TRP A 102 6.28 -1.41 8.77
CA TRP A 102 5.32 -2.33 9.40
C TRP A 102 6.05 -3.36 10.25
N ASP A 103 7.10 -3.98 9.71
CA ASP A 103 7.92 -4.96 10.44
C ASP A 103 8.57 -4.35 11.68
N PHE A 104 9.15 -3.16 11.54
CA PHE A 104 9.71 -2.42 12.66
C PHE A 104 8.66 -2.18 13.77
N ALA A 105 7.48 -1.67 13.40
CA ALA A 105 6.41 -1.40 14.36
C ALA A 105 5.92 -2.69 15.04
N MET A 106 5.70 -3.75 14.26
CA MET A 106 5.27 -5.05 14.76
C MET A 106 6.28 -5.64 15.75
N GLU A 107 7.57 -5.58 15.44
CA GLU A 107 8.65 -6.02 16.33
C GLU A 107 8.64 -5.24 17.66
N LYS A 108 8.56 -3.90 17.60
CA LYS A 108 8.51 -3.07 18.80
C LYS A 108 7.29 -3.36 19.67
N ILE A 109 6.13 -3.58 19.06
CA ILE A 109 4.89 -3.91 19.77
C ILE A 109 5.01 -5.27 20.44
N ARG A 110 5.48 -6.30 19.72
CA ARG A 110 5.61 -7.67 20.24
C ARG A 110 6.63 -7.79 21.38
N ASN A 111 7.69 -7.00 21.33
CA ASN A 111 8.77 -7.03 22.32
C ASN A 111 8.53 -6.07 23.49
N ALA A 112 7.39 -5.38 23.54
CA ALA A 112 7.06 -4.49 24.63
C ALA A 112 6.44 -5.28 25.81
N ASP A 113 6.98 -5.07 27.02
CA ASP A 113 6.48 -5.71 28.26
C ASP A 113 5.19 -5.03 28.81
N ARG A 114 4.46 -4.34 27.96
CA ARG A 114 3.24 -3.60 28.31
C ARG A 114 2.29 -3.48 27.13
N PRO A 115 0.99 -3.25 27.39
CA PRO A 115 0.05 -2.93 26.32
C PRO A 115 0.48 -1.67 25.54
N ILE A 116 0.47 -1.74 24.21
CA ILE A 116 0.83 -0.64 23.34
C ILE A 116 -0.43 -0.02 22.73
N ARG A 117 -0.47 1.30 22.73
CA ARG A 117 -1.46 2.10 21.98
C ARG A 117 -0.76 2.87 20.88
N VAL A 118 -1.27 2.76 19.67
CA VAL A 118 -0.72 3.40 18.47
C VAL A 118 -1.69 4.46 17.96
N LEU A 119 -1.19 5.64 17.66
CA LEU A 119 -1.88 6.65 16.88
C LEU A 119 -1.30 6.64 15.47
N ASN A 120 -2.13 6.29 14.47
CA ASN A 120 -1.77 6.32 13.05
C ASN A 120 -2.53 7.46 12.37
N LEU A 121 -1.81 8.55 12.10
CA LEU A 121 -2.30 9.72 11.37
C LEU A 121 -2.04 9.55 9.87
N PHE A 122 -2.92 10.13 9.04
CA PHE A 122 -2.89 9.92 7.58
C PHE A 122 -2.90 8.43 7.24
N GLY A 123 -3.81 7.71 7.92
CA GLY A 123 -3.79 6.25 7.93
C GLY A 123 -4.05 5.58 6.59
N TYR A 124 -4.55 6.34 5.59
CA TYR A 124 -4.80 5.87 4.22
C TYR A 124 -5.64 4.59 4.21
N THR A 125 -5.24 3.57 3.45
CA THR A 125 -5.91 2.26 3.40
C THR A 125 -5.56 1.34 4.57
N GLY A 126 -4.85 1.84 5.59
CA GLY A 126 -4.69 1.21 6.89
C GLY A 126 -3.61 0.15 7.00
N ALA A 127 -2.65 0.06 6.08
CA ALA A 127 -1.63 -1.00 6.15
C ALA A 127 -0.84 -0.99 7.47
N ALA A 128 -0.37 0.18 7.91
CA ALA A 128 0.32 0.32 9.21
C ALA A 128 -0.61 0.02 10.40
N THR A 129 -1.89 0.44 10.32
CA THR A 129 -2.91 0.13 11.33
C THR A 129 -3.11 -1.38 11.46
N VAL A 130 -3.28 -2.07 10.34
CA VAL A 130 -3.47 -3.53 10.29
C VAL A 130 -2.24 -4.25 10.86
N ALA A 131 -1.03 -3.82 10.47
CA ALA A 131 0.21 -4.39 10.99
C ALA A 131 0.33 -4.20 12.52
N CYS A 132 0.11 -3.00 13.03
CA CYS A 132 0.16 -2.72 14.47
C CYS A 132 -0.88 -3.51 15.26
N ALA A 133 -2.11 -3.58 14.76
CA ALA A 133 -3.19 -4.34 15.41
C ALA A 133 -2.88 -5.85 15.39
N LYS A 134 -2.32 -6.38 14.29
CA LYS A 134 -1.89 -7.78 14.18
C LYS A 134 -0.79 -8.13 15.19
N ALA A 135 0.05 -7.17 15.54
CA ALA A 135 1.07 -7.32 16.57
C ALA A 135 0.52 -7.20 18.01
N GLY A 136 -0.77 -6.89 18.18
CA GLY A 136 -1.44 -6.83 19.48
C GLY A 136 -1.66 -5.43 20.06
N ALA A 137 -1.41 -4.36 19.29
CA ALA A 137 -1.67 -3.01 19.75
C ALA A 137 -3.15 -2.62 19.65
N SER A 138 -3.60 -1.73 20.53
CA SER A 138 -4.80 -0.93 20.30
C SER A 138 -4.44 0.25 19.37
N VAL A 139 -5.20 0.46 18.30
CA VAL A 139 -4.85 1.46 17.30
C VAL A 139 -5.95 2.52 17.16
N CYS A 140 -5.57 3.79 17.13
CA CYS A 140 -6.41 4.87 16.65
C CYS A 140 -5.98 5.24 15.23
N HIS A 141 -6.85 4.96 14.26
CA HIS A 141 -6.62 5.24 12.84
C HIS A 141 -7.36 6.53 12.48
N VAL A 142 -6.65 7.52 11.97
CA VAL A 142 -7.21 8.82 11.56
C VAL A 142 -6.88 9.09 10.10
N ASP A 143 -7.89 9.37 9.29
CA ASP A 143 -7.74 9.83 7.91
C ASP A 143 -8.93 10.71 7.53
N ALA A 144 -8.68 11.77 6.79
CA ALA A 144 -9.73 12.72 6.39
C ALA A 144 -10.69 12.14 5.34
N ALA A 145 -10.25 11.15 4.56
CA ALA A 145 -11.03 10.57 3.48
C ALA A 145 -11.87 9.37 3.96
N LYS A 146 -13.20 9.58 4.08
CA LYS A 146 -14.14 8.51 4.50
C LYS A 146 -13.97 7.20 3.70
N GLY A 147 -13.70 7.31 2.39
CA GLY A 147 -13.48 6.14 1.53
C GLY A 147 -12.21 5.38 1.88
N MET A 148 -11.15 6.07 2.32
CA MET A 148 -9.91 5.43 2.77
C MET A 148 -10.11 4.71 4.10
N VAL A 149 -10.82 5.32 5.04
CA VAL A 149 -11.15 4.66 6.33
C VAL A 149 -12.03 3.42 6.11
N ALA A 150 -12.99 3.48 5.19
CA ALA A 150 -13.79 2.30 4.83
C ALA A 150 -12.93 1.17 4.23
N TRP A 151 -11.99 1.52 3.37
CA TRP A 151 -11.04 0.57 2.79
C TRP A 151 -10.08 -0.01 3.85
N ALA A 152 -9.62 0.81 4.79
CA ALA A 152 -8.80 0.36 5.91
C ALA A 152 -9.53 -0.65 6.80
N LYS A 153 -10.83 -0.46 7.06
CA LYS A 153 -11.67 -1.44 7.76
C LYS A 153 -11.74 -2.78 7.01
N GLU A 154 -11.90 -2.73 5.69
CA GLU A 154 -11.91 -3.94 4.87
C GLU A 154 -10.56 -4.66 4.92
N ASN A 155 -9.44 -3.95 4.89
CA ASN A 155 -8.10 -4.54 5.04
C ASN A 155 -7.90 -5.18 6.43
N ALA A 156 -8.44 -4.57 7.48
CA ALA A 156 -8.45 -5.18 8.81
C ALA A 156 -9.26 -6.48 8.82
N ARG A 157 -10.47 -6.47 8.25
CA ARG A 157 -11.32 -7.66 8.10
C ARG A 157 -10.63 -8.78 7.33
N LEU A 158 -10.02 -8.47 6.18
CA LEU A 158 -9.29 -9.43 5.36
C LEU A 158 -8.08 -10.04 6.08
N SER A 159 -7.51 -9.33 7.04
CA SER A 159 -6.39 -9.79 7.89
C SER A 159 -6.85 -10.50 9.17
N GLY A 160 -8.16 -10.76 9.32
CA GLY A 160 -8.72 -11.43 10.51
C GLY A 160 -8.73 -10.54 11.75
N LEU A 161 -8.89 -9.23 11.60
CA LEU A 161 -8.84 -8.22 12.66
C LEU A 161 -10.15 -7.45 12.80
N GLU A 162 -11.27 -8.06 12.42
CA GLU A 162 -12.59 -7.42 12.49
C GLU A 162 -12.94 -6.95 13.90
N ASP A 163 -12.61 -7.77 14.91
CA ASP A 163 -12.86 -7.50 16.33
C ASP A 163 -11.66 -6.89 17.07
N ALA A 164 -10.60 -6.52 16.36
CA ALA A 164 -9.41 -5.92 16.97
C ALA A 164 -9.73 -4.52 17.54
N PRO A 165 -9.04 -4.08 18.60
CA PRO A 165 -9.29 -2.80 19.24
C PRO A 165 -8.78 -1.63 18.39
N ILE A 166 -9.45 -1.37 17.27
CA ILE A 166 -9.12 -0.29 16.34
C ILE A 166 -10.23 0.76 16.39
N ARG A 167 -9.86 1.98 16.75
CA ARG A 167 -10.73 3.15 16.66
C ARG A 167 -10.56 3.82 15.31
N TRP A 168 -11.63 3.91 14.54
CA TRP A 168 -11.66 4.48 13.19
C TRP A 168 -12.20 5.89 13.22
N ILE A 169 -11.40 6.86 12.83
CA ILE A 169 -11.74 8.29 12.84
C ILE A 169 -11.67 8.84 11.42
N VAL A 170 -12.73 9.51 11.00
CA VAL A 170 -12.75 10.32 9.75
C VAL A 170 -12.65 11.77 10.19
N ASP A 171 -11.44 12.31 10.16
CA ASP A 171 -11.19 13.69 10.54
C ASP A 171 -9.88 14.21 9.91
N ASP A 172 -9.72 15.51 9.85
CA ASP A 172 -8.44 16.14 9.54
C ASP A 172 -7.43 15.82 10.66
N CYS A 173 -6.26 15.28 10.27
CA CYS A 173 -5.28 14.83 11.24
C CYS A 173 -4.71 15.94 12.12
N ALA A 174 -4.50 17.15 11.58
CA ALA A 174 -4.02 18.30 12.36
C ALA A 174 -5.06 18.71 13.40
N LYS A 175 -6.32 18.80 12.97
CA LYS A 175 -7.46 19.11 13.83
C LYS A 175 -7.68 18.09 14.94
N PHE A 176 -7.43 16.80 14.62
CA PHE A 176 -7.63 15.71 15.57
C PHE A 176 -6.61 15.75 16.73
N VAL A 177 -5.42 16.30 16.51
CA VAL A 177 -4.34 16.34 17.53
C VAL A 177 -4.29 17.67 18.30
N GLU A 178 -5.06 18.70 17.90
CA GLU A 178 -5.28 19.94 18.65
C GLU A 178 -6.24 19.70 19.84
#